data_417e6687717ed0d937e5dc17485bbb43
#
_entry.id   417e6687717ed0d937e5dc17485bbb43
#
_cell.length_a   1.000
_cell.length_b   1.000
_cell.length_c   1.000
_cell.angle_alpha   90.00
_cell.angle_beta   90.00
_cell.angle_gamma   90.00
#
_symmetry.space_group_name_H-M   'P 1'
#
loop_
_entity.id
_entity.type
_entity.pdbx_description
1 polymer ?
#
loop_
_entity_poly.entity_id
_entity_poly.type
_entity_poly.pdbx_seq_one_letter_code
_entity_poly.pdbx_strand_id
1 'polypeptide(L)'
;GLGDVYKRQVELYLFNANFRQVTFAEIEKIEVNVRCRIANYFAEVYGVLGYMEPQNFVDEEYHRAFMADIEEEVRRNSKAPFVRNFKTNYAGGNLPIYALVEVFSFGTLSKFYKNMKNADKKAVAKSFGIGYTYLESWLESISYVRNVCAHYGRLYNAKLSKTPILYKEYTQAGIGNNRMFGVLLLSLIHI
;
A
#
# COMPACT_ATOMS: atom_id res chain seq x y z
N GLY A 1 -5.78 -41.28 -13.15
CA GLY A 1 -5.12 -41.24 -14.48
C GLY A 1 -4.62 -39.85 -14.82
N LEU A 2 -3.93 -39.67 -15.95
CA LEU A 2 -3.41 -38.38 -16.44
C LEU A 2 -4.53 -37.30 -16.55
N GLY A 3 -5.76 -37.72 -16.93
CA GLY A 3 -6.91 -36.84 -17.00
C GLY A 3 -7.31 -36.22 -15.67
N ASP A 4 -7.19 -36.93 -14.57
CA ASP A 4 -7.53 -36.44 -13.24
C ASP A 4 -6.49 -35.44 -12.74
N VAL A 5 -5.22 -35.65 -13.07
CA VAL A 5 -4.12 -34.72 -12.75
C VAL A 5 -4.33 -33.40 -13.50
N TYR A 6 -4.63 -33.45 -14.77
CA TYR A 6 -4.90 -32.28 -15.59
C TYR A 6 -6.13 -31.49 -15.06
N LYS A 7 -7.22 -32.19 -14.76
CA LYS A 7 -8.42 -31.58 -14.19
C LYS A 7 -8.13 -30.83 -12.88
N ARG A 8 -7.40 -31.46 -11.96
CA ARG A 8 -6.98 -30.84 -10.70
C ARG A 8 -6.10 -29.61 -10.92
N GLN A 9 -5.20 -29.63 -11.90
CA GLN A 9 -4.37 -28.48 -12.22
C GLN A 9 -5.20 -27.30 -12.72
N VAL A 10 -6.18 -27.54 -13.59
CA VAL A 10 -7.10 -26.53 -14.09
C VAL A 10 -7.95 -25.95 -12.95
N GLU A 11 -8.52 -26.81 -12.11
CA GLU A 11 -9.30 -26.39 -10.94
C GLU A 11 -8.48 -25.52 -9.96
N LEU A 12 -7.23 -25.92 -9.69
CA LEU A 12 -6.33 -25.13 -8.84
C LEU A 12 -5.96 -23.79 -9.48
N TYR A 13 -5.77 -23.75 -10.79
CA TYR A 13 -5.50 -22.50 -11.51
C TYR A 13 -6.70 -21.55 -11.42
N LEU A 14 -7.91 -22.02 -11.68
CA LEU A 14 -9.14 -21.25 -11.59
C LEU A 14 -9.40 -20.76 -10.16
N PHE A 15 -9.21 -21.64 -9.18
CA PHE A 15 -9.31 -21.25 -7.76
C PHE A 15 -8.33 -20.11 -7.42
N ASN A 16 -7.07 -20.24 -7.84
CA ASN A 16 -6.05 -19.22 -7.56
C ASN A 16 -6.35 -17.91 -8.30
N ALA A 17 -6.93 -17.95 -9.50
CA ALA A 17 -7.38 -16.77 -10.24
C ALA A 17 -8.50 -16.04 -9.50
N ASN A 18 -9.54 -16.75 -9.07
CA ASN A 18 -10.63 -16.18 -8.29
C ASN A 18 -10.15 -15.64 -6.94
N PHE A 19 -9.25 -16.36 -6.27
CA PHE A 19 -8.67 -15.95 -5.01
C PHE A 19 -7.90 -14.62 -5.14
N ARG A 20 -7.10 -14.45 -6.20
CA ARG A 20 -6.44 -13.17 -6.49
C ARG A 20 -7.44 -12.05 -6.73
N GLN A 21 -8.50 -12.30 -7.48
CA GLN A 21 -9.51 -11.29 -7.82
C GLN A 21 -10.20 -10.75 -6.58
N VAL A 22 -10.65 -11.63 -5.69
CA VAL A 22 -11.28 -11.24 -4.42
C VAL A 22 -10.28 -10.50 -3.53
N THR A 23 -9.06 -11.02 -3.40
CA THR A 23 -8.01 -10.39 -2.59
C THR A 23 -7.68 -9.00 -3.12
N PHE A 24 -7.57 -8.83 -4.44
CA PHE A 24 -7.25 -7.54 -5.05
C PHE A 24 -8.33 -6.51 -4.80
N ALA A 25 -9.61 -6.90 -4.90
CA ALA A 25 -10.74 -6.01 -4.64
C ALA A 25 -10.77 -5.50 -3.18
N GLU A 26 -10.42 -6.36 -2.22
CA GLU A 26 -10.32 -5.91 -0.81
C GLU A 26 -9.10 -5.00 -0.59
N ILE A 27 -7.98 -5.28 -1.23
CA ILE A 27 -6.80 -4.42 -1.16
C ILE A 27 -7.06 -3.03 -1.74
N GLU A 28 -7.83 -2.91 -2.83
CA GLU A 28 -8.23 -1.61 -3.39
C GLU A 28 -8.94 -0.73 -2.36
N LYS A 29 -9.86 -1.29 -1.58
CA LYS A 29 -10.57 -0.55 -0.53
C LYS A 29 -9.60 -0.03 0.53
N ILE A 30 -8.65 -0.87 0.94
CA ILE A 30 -7.60 -0.50 1.90
C ILE A 30 -6.73 0.62 1.31
N GLU A 31 -6.30 0.47 0.05
CA GLU A 31 -5.46 1.44 -0.64
C GLU A 31 -6.09 2.83 -0.68
N VAL A 32 -7.36 2.93 -1.07
CA VAL A 32 -8.12 4.21 -1.10
C VAL A 32 -8.21 4.82 0.30
N ASN A 33 -8.54 4.04 1.30
CA ASN A 33 -8.67 4.51 2.68
C ASN A 33 -7.35 5.05 3.23
N VAL A 34 -6.25 4.34 2.99
CA VAL A 34 -4.91 4.74 3.44
C VAL A 34 -4.46 6.02 2.73
N ARG A 35 -4.67 6.14 1.41
CA ARG A 35 -4.39 7.37 0.66
C ARG A 35 -5.09 8.58 1.25
N CYS A 36 -6.40 8.48 1.46
CA CYS A 36 -7.20 9.56 2.03
C CYS A 36 -6.69 9.98 3.40
N ARG A 37 -6.42 9.05 4.30
CA ARG A 37 -6.00 9.38 5.68
C ARG A 37 -4.60 9.97 5.73
N ILE A 38 -3.66 9.44 4.95
CA ILE A 38 -2.31 10.00 4.87
C ILE A 38 -2.35 11.41 4.27
N ALA A 39 -3.05 11.60 3.14
CA ALA A 39 -3.13 12.88 2.46
C ALA A 39 -3.78 13.96 3.34
N ASN A 40 -4.91 13.63 3.98
CA ASN A 40 -5.63 14.57 4.85
C ASN A 40 -4.75 14.98 6.04
N TYR A 41 -4.18 14.01 6.76
CA TYR A 41 -3.31 14.30 7.89
C TYR A 41 -2.11 15.16 7.49
N PHE A 42 -1.42 14.77 6.42
CA PHE A 42 -0.20 15.45 5.99
C PHE A 42 -0.48 16.88 5.49
N ALA A 43 -1.59 17.08 4.77
CA ALA A 43 -2.02 18.40 4.33
C ALA A 43 -2.41 19.31 5.50
N GLU A 44 -3.07 18.76 6.51
CA GLU A 44 -3.46 19.51 7.72
C GLU A 44 -2.25 19.99 8.51
N VAL A 45 -1.23 19.13 8.67
CA VAL A 45 -0.06 19.42 9.51
C VAL A 45 1.00 20.25 8.77
N TYR A 46 1.26 19.94 7.49
CA TYR A 46 2.37 20.49 6.73
C TYR A 46 1.95 21.31 5.51
N GLY A 47 0.66 21.42 5.24
CA GLY A 47 0.13 22.03 4.03
C GLY A 47 0.18 21.10 2.81
N VAL A 48 -0.49 21.52 1.75
CA VAL A 48 -0.72 20.69 0.55
C VAL A 48 0.54 20.34 -0.24
N LEU A 49 1.61 21.11 -0.08
CA LEU A 49 2.93 20.88 -0.70
C LEU A 49 4.00 20.50 0.31
N GLY A 50 3.64 20.28 1.58
CA GLY A 50 4.58 19.95 2.65
C GLY A 50 5.40 18.68 2.41
N TYR A 51 4.97 17.81 1.51
CA TYR A 51 5.71 16.61 1.11
C TYR A 51 7.03 16.93 0.35
N MET A 52 7.18 18.15 -0.15
CA MET A 52 8.40 18.59 -0.85
C MET A 52 9.52 18.94 0.13
N GLU A 53 9.19 19.16 1.39
CA GLU A 53 10.11 19.64 2.41
C GLU A 53 10.76 18.48 3.17
N PRO A 54 12.10 18.26 3.01
CA PRO A 54 12.79 17.11 3.64
C PRO A 54 12.65 17.07 5.16
N GLN A 55 12.63 18.23 5.82
CA GLN A 55 12.51 18.35 7.28
C GLN A 55 11.18 17.81 7.85
N ASN A 56 10.18 17.56 7.00
CA ASN A 56 8.91 16.96 7.40
C ASN A 56 8.97 15.43 7.52
N PHE A 57 10.14 14.85 7.22
CA PHE A 57 10.38 13.40 7.23
C PHE A 57 11.45 13.01 8.26
N VAL A 58 11.57 11.72 8.53
CA VAL A 58 12.59 11.18 9.47
C VAL A 58 13.95 11.15 8.82
N ASP A 59 14.03 10.72 7.57
CA ASP A 59 15.27 10.56 6.82
C ASP A 59 15.24 11.46 5.58
N GLU A 60 16.01 12.54 5.62
CA GLU A 60 16.08 13.53 4.55
C GLU A 60 16.82 13.01 3.30
N GLU A 61 17.79 12.11 3.46
CA GLU A 61 18.50 11.52 2.33
C GLU A 61 17.58 10.54 1.59
N TYR A 62 16.88 9.70 2.35
CA TYR A 62 15.84 8.84 1.79
C TYR A 62 14.73 9.66 1.11
N HIS A 63 14.34 10.81 1.71
CA HIS A 63 13.35 11.71 1.11
C HIS A 63 13.81 12.22 -0.26
N ARG A 64 15.07 12.65 -0.41
CA ARG A 64 15.60 13.11 -1.70
C ARG A 64 15.54 12.03 -2.78
N ALA A 65 15.93 10.80 -2.44
CA ALA A 65 15.83 9.67 -3.35
C ALA A 65 14.35 9.34 -3.68
N PHE A 66 13.47 9.42 -2.69
CA PHE A 66 12.05 9.17 -2.85
C PHE A 66 11.35 10.22 -3.73
N MET A 67 11.80 11.48 -3.72
CA MET A 67 11.25 12.52 -4.60
C MET A 67 11.50 12.19 -6.08
N ALA A 68 12.61 11.55 -6.42
CA ALA A 68 12.86 11.08 -7.78
C ALA A 68 11.86 9.96 -8.19
N ASP A 69 11.53 9.04 -7.28
CA ASP A 69 10.47 8.03 -7.49
C ASP A 69 9.12 8.71 -7.75
N ILE A 70 8.79 9.76 -6.98
CA ILE A 70 7.55 10.55 -7.14
C ILE A 70 7.50 11.22 -8.52
N GLU A 71 8.56 11.89 -8.92
CA GLU A 71 8.65 12.55 -10.23
C GLU A 71 8.42 11.56 -11.38
N GLU A 72 8.98 10.37 -11.27
CA GLU A 72 8.79 9.32 -12.25
C GLU A 72 7.34 8.81 -12.28
N GLU A 73 6.67 8.63 -11.14
CA GLU A 73 5.27 8.25 -11.10
C GLU A 73 4.35 9.33 -11.68
N VAL A 74 4.62 10.60 -11.37
CA VAL A 74 3.92 11.74 -11.97
C VAL A 74 4.14 11.80 -13.49
N ARG A 75 5.36 11.51 -13.95
CA ARG A 75 5.69 11.46 -15.38
C ARG A 75 4.92 10.34 -16.10
N ARG A 76 4.86 9.15 -15.52
CA ARG A 76 4.10 8.00 -16.06
C ARG A 76 2.61 8.33 -16.16
N ASN A 77 2.07 9.11 -15.22
CA ASN A 77 0.66 9.52 -15.19
C ASN A 77 0.40 10.87 -15.87
N SER A 78 1.37 11.42 -16.63
CA SER A 78 1.28 12.75 -17.26
C SER A 78 0.10 12.92 -18.23
N LYS A 79 -0.45 11.83 -18.75
CA LYS A 79 -1.63 11.83 -19.64
C LYS A 79 -2.96 11.91 -18.86
N ALA A 80 -2.96 11.65 -17.56
CA ALA A 80 -4.17 11.75 -16.75
C ALA A 80 -4.67 13.19 -16.72
N PRO A 81 -5.99 13.43 -16.94
CA PRO A 81 -6.55 14.76 -17.07
C PRO A 81 -6.24 15.67 -15.87
N PHE A 82 -6.34 15.14 -14.64
CA PHE A 82 -6.07 15.91 -13.43
C PHE A 82 -4.60 16.27 -13.30
N VAL A 83 -3.66 15.37 -13.61
CA VAL A 83 -2.21 15.65 -13.59
C VAL A 83 -1.88 16.77 -14.58
N ARG A 84 -2.44 16.69 -15.79
CA ARG A 84 -2.27 17.72 -16.81
C ARG A 84 -2.82 19.07 -16.34
N ASN A 85 -4.00 19.07 -15.73
CA ASN A 85 -4.64 20.29 -15.21
C ASN A 85 -3.75 20.98 -14.17
N PHE A 86 -3.20 20.24 -13.19
CA PHE A 86 -2.30 20.82 -12.19
C PHE A 86 -1.01 21.37 -12.81
N LYS A 87 -0.40 20.63 -13.74
CA LYS A 87 0.82 21.09 -14.42
C LYS A 87 0.63 22.36 -15.24
N THR A 88 -0.56 22.55 -15.82
CA THR A 88 -0.84 23.69 -16.73
C THR A 88 -1.37 24.91 -15.99
N ASN A 89 -2.22 24.72 -14.97
CA ASN A 89 -3.05 25.80 -14.42
C ASN A 89 -2.58 26.26 -13.03
N TYR A 90 -1.63 25.57 -12.40
CA TYR A 90 -1.14 25.94 -11.06
C TYR A 90 0.32 26.37 -11.10
N ALA A 91 0.64 27.43 -10.36
CA ALA A 91 1.99 27.97 -10.27
C ALA A 91 2.97 26.89 -9.77
N GLY A 92 4.09 26.71 -10.50
CA GLY A 92 5.09 25.69 -10.21
C GLY A 92 4.75 24.27 -10.68
N GLY A 93 3.53 24.00 -11.15
CA GLY A 93 3.13 22.70 -11.71
C GLY A 93 3.14 21.52 -10.73
N ASN A 94 3.26 21.81 -9.43
CA ASN A 94 3.31 20.78 -8.38
C ASN A 94 1.89 20.30 -8.03
N LEU A 95 1.75 18.98 -7.85
CA LEU A 95 0.49 18.41 -7.42
C LEU A 95 0.33 18.60 -5.91
N PRO A 96 -0.84 19.07 -5.42
CA PRO A 96 -1.14 18.99 -4.00
C PRO A 96 -1.19 17.52 -3.57
N ILE A 97 -0.91 17.26 -2.28
CA ILE A 97 -0.77 15.88 -1.78
C ILE A 97 -2.01 15.02 -2.08
N TYR A 98 -3.22 15.57 -2.08
CA TYR A 98 -4.44 14.84 -2.44
C TYR A 98 -4.42 14.28 -3.87
N ALA A 99 -3.88 15.07 -4.82
CA ALA A 99 -3.74 14.63 -6.21
C ALA A 99 -2.49 13.76 -6.38
N LEU A 100 -1.45 14.02 -5.60
CA LEU A 100 -0.21 13.24 -5.64
C LEU A 100 -0.42 11.79 -5.21
N VAL A 101 -1.14 11.55 -4.11
CA VAL A 101 -1.38 10.17 -3.63
C VAL A 101 -2.21 9.34 -4.61
N GLU A 102 -2.98 9.97 -5.52
CA GLU A 102 -3.71 9.25 -6.56
C GLU A 102 -2.80 8.64 -7.62
N VAL A 103 -1.64 9.24 -7.86
CA VAL A 103 -0.66 8.67 -8.81
C VAL A 103 0.29 7.68 -8.15
N PHE A 104 0.35 7.62 -6.83
CA PHE A 104 1.21 6.68 -6.13
C PHE A 104 0.82 5.23 -6.39
N SER A 105 1.80 4.38 -6.63
CA SER A 105 1.63 2.95 -6.39
C SER A 105 1.42 2.69 -4.90
N PHE A 106 0.79 1.57 -4.54
CA PHE A 106 0.66 1.23 -3.12
C PHE A 106 2.03 1.03 -2.44
N GLY A 107 3.05 0.59 -3.21
CA GLY A 107 4.43 0.52 -2.74
C GLY A 107 5.00 1.89 -2.40
N THR A 108 4.76 2.88 -3.23
CA THR A 108 5.18 4.27 -3.00
C THR A 108 4.47 4.87 -1.79
N LEU A 109 3.17 4.61 -1.65
CA LEU A 109 2.39 5.03 -0.47
C LEU A 109 2.94 4.41 0.82
N SER A 110 3.29 3.12 0.81
CA SER A 110 3.93 2.43 1.94
C SER A 110 5.28 3.04 2.31
N LYS A 111 6.11 3.36 1.31
CA LYS A 111 7.39 4.04 1.51
C LYS A 111 7.21 5.45 2.09
N PHE A 112 6.22 6.20 1.60
CA PHE A 112 5.87 7.53 2.13
C PHE A 112 5.55 7.44 3.61
N TYR A 113 4.61 6.57 3.99
CA TYR A 113 4.24 6.36 5.39
C TYR A 113 5.44 5.97 6.25
N LYS A 114 6.28 5.07 5.78
CA LYS A 114 7.48 4.60 6.49
C LYS A 114 8.43 5.75 6.84
N ASN A 115 8.59 6.74 5.95
CA ASN A 115 9.46 7.89 6.17
C ASN A 115 8.80 9.06 6.92
N MET A 116 7.50 9.03 7.19
CA MET A 116 6.85 10.02 8.05
C MET A 116 7.44 10.00 9.47
N LYS A 117 7.44 11.15 10.15
CA LYS A 117 7.86 11.23 11.55
C LYS A 117 7.03 10.30 12.43
N ASN A 118 7.62 9.77 13.49
CA ASN A 118 6.94 8.81 14.37
C ASN A 118 5.64 9.37 14.99
N ALA A 119 5.61 10.69 15.28
CA ALA A 119 4.40 11.35 15.77
C ALA A 119 3.27 11.29 14.74
N ASP A 120 3.59 11.56 13.47
CA ASP A 120 2.65 11.56 12.35
C ASP A 120 2.16 10.14 12.05
N LYS A 121 3.09 9.16 12.02
CA LYS A 121 2.72 7.74 11.88
C LYS A 121 1.74 7.28 12.96
N LYS A 122 1.97 7.70 14.22
CA LYS A 122 1.06 7.41 15.34
C LYS A 122 -0.31 8.04 15.13
N ALA A 123 -0.37 9.30 14.69
CA ALA A 123 -1.63 10.00 14.46
C ALA A 123 -2.45 9.34 13.34
N VAL A 124 -1.82 9.04 12.20
CA VAL A 124 -2.47 8.31 11.10
C VAL A 124 -2.93 6.92 11.54
N ALA A 125 -2.08 6.14 12.22
CA ALA A 125 -2.41 4.79 12.68
C ALA A 125 -3.56 4.79 13.70
N LYS A 126 -3.62 5.80 14.58
CA LYS A 126 -4.71 5.99 15.54
C LYS A 126 -6.06 6.13 14.84
N SER A 127 -6.11 6.73 13.66
CA SER A 127 -7.36 6.85 12.89
C SER A 127 -7.90 5.51 12.38
N PHE A 128 -7.04 4.49 12.33
CA PHE A 128 -7.41 3.10 12.05
C PHE A 128 -7.61 2.25 13.33
N GLY A 129 -7.38 2.82 14.51
CA GLY A 129 -7.44 2.08 15.77
C GLY A 129 -6.29 1.10 16.01
N ILE A 130 -5.15 1.26 15.32
CA ILE A 130 -4.01 0.34 15.38
C ILE A 130 -2.70 1.04 15.77
N GLY A 131 -1.71 0.27 16.20
CA GLY A 131 -0.38 0.79 16.47
C GLY A 131 0.38 1.10 15.16
N TYR A 132 1.19 2.17 15.17
CA TYR A 132 1.89 2.64 13.96
C TYR A 132 2.90 1.63 13.39
N THR A 133 3.54 0.83 14.24
CA THR A 133 4.45 -0.23 13.82
C THR A 133 3.72 -1.37 13.12
N TYR A 134 2.50 -1.66 13.55
CA TYR A 134 1.63 -2.61 12.87
C TYR A 134 1.22 -2.07 11.50
N LEU A 135 0.72 -0.82 11.44
CA LEU A 135 0.32 -0.22 10.17
C LEU A 135 1.47 -0.19 9.16
N GLU A 136 2.67 0.20 9.57
CA GLU A 136 3.86 0.21 8.72
C GLU A 136 4.15 -1.18 8.13
N SER A 137 4.17 -2.20 8.98
CA SER A 137 4.39 -3.59 8.58
C SER A 137 3.27 -4.11 7.66
N TRP A 138 2.03 -3.74 7.94
CA TRP A 138 0.88 -4.18 7.16
C TRP A 138 0.86 -3.55 5.78
N LEU A 139 1.14 -2.25 5.65
CA LEU A 139 1.24 -1.58 4.36
C LEU A 139 2.31 -2.22 3.47
N GLU A 140 3.47 -2.58 4.02
CA GLU A 140 4.52 -3.27 3.27
C GLU A 140 4.07 -4.65 2.78
N SER A 141 3.42 -5.42 3.65
CA SER A 141 2.95 -6.77 3.32
C SER A 141 1.79 -6.76 2.33
N ILE A 142 0.82 -5.86 2.50
CA ILE A 142 -0.33 -5.72 1.60
C ILE A 142 0.13 -5.22 0.24
N SER A 143 1.06 -4.27 0.17
CA SER A 143 1.67 -3.81 -1.07
C SER A 143 2.34 -4.95 -1.84
N TYR A 144 3.06 -5.83 -1.15
CA TYR A 144 3.65 -7.01 -1.75
C TYR A 144 2.57 -7.95 -2.35
N VAL A 145 1.52 -8.25 -1.57
CA VAL A 145 0.42 -9.11 -2.05
C VAL A 145 -0.32 -8.48 -3.22
N ARG A 146 -0.55 -7.17 -3.17
CA ARG A 146 -1.15 -6.42 -4.29
C ARG A 146 -0.36 -6.60 -5.58
N ASN A 147 0.97 -6.52 -5.50
CA ASN A 147 1.84 -6.72 -6.65
C ASN A 147 1.81 -8.17 -7.16
N VAL A 148 1.77 -9.16 -6.26
CA VAL A 148 1.59 -10.58 -6.65
C VAL A 148 0.26 -10.76 -7.40
N CYS A 149 -0.83 -10.13 -6.95
CA CYS A 149 -2.12 -10.18 -7.64
C CYS A 149 -2.05 -9.53 -9.03
N ALA A 150 -1.48 -8.33 -9.13
CA ALA A 150 -1.38 -7.56 -10.36
C ALA A 150 -0.53 -8.27 -11.44
N HIS A 151 0.46 -9.04 -11.02
CA HIS A 151 1.35 -9.81 -11.92
C HIS A 151 0.93 -11.29 -12.06
N TYR A 152 -0.33 -11.62 -11.76
CA TYR A 152 -0.88 -12.96 -11.89
C TYR A 152 -0.13 -14.05 -11.09
N GLY A 153 0.60 -13.66 -10.05
CA GLY A 153 1.35 -14.55 -9.18
C GLY A 153 0.46 -15.54 -8.42
N ARG A 154 1.07 -16.62 -7.94
CA ARG A 154 0.37 -17.61 -7.11
C ARG A 154 0.23 -17.08 -5.68
N LEU A 155 -1.00 -17.08 -5.16
CA LEU A 155 -1.31 -16.75 -3.74
C LEU A 155 -1.59 -17.99 -2.90
N TYR A 156 -2.35 -18.95 -3.47
CA TYR A 156 -2.72 -20.16 -2.75
C TYR A 156 -1.49 -20.97 -2.36
N ASN A 157 -1.38 -21.26 -1.07
CA ASN A 157 -0.26 -22.00 -0.47
C ASN A 157 1.14 -21.42 -0.77
N ALA A 158 1.22 -20.14 -1.14
CA ALA A 158 2.48 -19.43 -1.33
C ALA A 158 3.08 -19.00 0.03
N LYS A 159 4.41 -19.02 0.12
CA LYS A 159 5.13 -18.33 1.19
C LYS A 159 5.32 -16.87 0.78
N LEU A 160 4.97 -15.96 1.69
CA LEU A 160 5.15 -14.54 1.47
C LEU A 160 6.56 -14.12 1.88
N SER A 161 7.22 -13.32 1.04
CA SER A 161 8.55 -12.76 1.36
C SER A 161 8.47 -11.51 2.25
N LYS A 162 7.32 -10.79 2.20
CA LYS A 162 6.99 -9.68 3.09
C LYS A 162 5.87 -10.11 4.00
N THR A 163 6.16 -10.21 5.29
CA THR A 163 5.24 -10.77 6.27
C THR A 163 4.78 -9.69 7.25
N PRO A 164 3.48 -9.63 7.58
CA PRO A 164 2.98 -8.66 8.54
C PRO A 164 3.36 -9.04 9.97
N ILE A 165 3.53 -8.04 10.82
CA ILE A 165 3.51 -8.25 12.26
C ILE A 165 2.07 -8.57 12.66
N LEU A 166 1.83 -9.71 13.28
CA LEU A 166 0.52 -10.10 13.81
C LEU A 166 0.39 -9.74 15.28
N TYR A 167 -0.83 -9.50 15.74
CA TYR A 167 -1.11 -9.37 17.16
C TYR A 167 -0.77 -10.68 17.90
N LYS A 168 -0.39 -10.57 19.19
CA LYS A 168 0.03 -11.72 20.00
C LYS A 168 -1.04 -12.80 20.06
N GLU A 169 -2.31 -12.43 20.10
CA GLU A 169 -3.45 -13.35 20.13
C GLU A 169 -3.47 -14.28 18.91
N TYR A 170 -3.18 -13.76 17.73
CA TYR A 170 -3.12 -14.58 16.50
C TYR A 170 -1.91 -15.50 16.47
N THR A 171 -0.75 -15.02 16.93
CA THR A 171 0.45 -15.86 17.00
C THR A 171 0.30 -16.96 18.05
N GLN A 172 -0.36 -16.67 19.18
CA GLN A 172 -0.69 -17.67 20.21
C GLN A 172 -1.73 -18.69 19.72
N ALA A 173 -2.64 -18.30 18.83
CA ALA A 173 -3.57 -19.19 18.16
C ALA A 173 -2.92 -20.03 17.04
N GLY A 174 -1.60 -19.96 16.86
CA GLY A 174 -0.86 -20.73 15.88
C GLY A 174 -0.94 -20.18 14.43
N ILE A 175 -1.41 -18.94 14.26
CA ILE A 175 -1.51 -18.31 12.93
C ILE A 175 -0.12 -17.82 12.52
N GLY A 176 0.39 -18.39 11.42
CA GLY A 176 1.64 -17.96 10.81
C GLY A 176 1.46 -16.69 9.96
N ASN A 177 2.42 -15.78 10.04
CA ASN A 177 2.41 -14.54 9.27
C ASN A 177 2.94 -14.69 7.82
N ASN A 178 3.56 -15.82 7.50
CA ASN A 178 4.20 -16.05 6.21
C ASN A 178 3.27 -16.68 5.15
N ARG A 179 1.96 -16.71 5.42
CA ARG A 179 0.91 -17.24 4.56
C ARG A 179 -0.18 -16.20 4.34
N MET A 180 -0.92 -16.34 3.26
CA MET A 180 -2.03 -15.45 2.90
C MET A 180 -3.06 -15.28 4.02
N PHE A 181 -3.31 -16.32 4.81
CA PHE A 181 -4.26 -16.22 5.92
C PHE A 181 -3.90 -15.11 6.93
N GLY A 182 -2.61 -14.97 7.26
CA GLY A 182 -2.14 -13.87 8.13
C GLY A 182 -2.40 -12.49 7.52
N VAL A 183 -2.29 -12.33 6.19
CA VAL A 183 -2.59 -11.06 5.51
C VAL A 183 -4.10 -10.82 5.42
N LEU A 184 -4.90 -11.85 5.14
CA LEU A 184 -6.36 -11.72 5.07
C LEU A 184 -6.98 -11.28 6.41
N LEU A 185 -6.39 -11.70 7.53
CA LEU A 185 -6.82 -11.22 8.84
C LEU A 185 -6.70 -9.70 8.98
N LEU A 186 -5.73 -9.07 8.31
CA LEU A 186 -5.54 -7.62 8.38
C LEU A 186 -6.71 -6.88 7.73
N SER A 187 -7.30 -7.43 6.67
CA SER A 187 -8.45 -6.84 6.00
C SER A 187 -9.74 -6.94 6.83
N LEU A 188 -9.81 -7.90 7.76
CA LEU A 188 -10.96 -8.08 8.64
C LEU A 188 -10.90 -7.21 9.91
N ILE A 189 -9.72 -6.68 10.24
CA ILE A 189 -9.47 -6.11 11.56
C ILE A 189 -9.70 -4.60 11.62
N HIS A 190 -9.83 -3.84 10.55
CA HIS A 190 -10.11 -2.37 10.69
C HIS A 190 -9.59 -1.44 9.56
N ILE A 191 -9.16 -1.96 8.43
CA ILE A 191 -8.72 -1.04 7.39
C ILE A 191 -9.80 -0.88 6.34
#